data_ecbb3f4915c439676ece5c9116b0c1d9
#
_entry.id   ecbb3f4915c439676ece5c9116b0c1d9
#
_cell.length_a   1.000
_cell.length_b   1.000
_cell.length_c   1.000
_cell.angle_alpha   90.00
_cell.angle_beta   90.00
_cell.angle_gamma   90.00
#
_symmetry.space_group_name_H-M   'P 1'
#
loop_
_entity.id
_entity.type
_entity.pdbx_description
1 polymer ?
#
loop_
_entity_poly.entity_id
_entity_poly.type
_entity_poly.pdbx_seq_one_letter_code
_entity_poly.pdbx_strand_id
1 'polypeptide(L)'
;LYPMIKALLIQRIFSIPTDTLLIIFLKYSQELRDFCGFRVVPDASKFTRFKQDFLMDLQSMFDHLVDITEPICQRIDSNLASMSIFDTSGIEAWVTENNPKYANRIIKQLKAFAKAHNFDKNFDPYKAAYGSMPAHATANPAIQQMYINGHFCYAYKFGIVTNGLGIVRDITFYNKDFLNAHPNIIV
;
A
#
# COMPACT_ATOMS: atom_id res chain seq x y z
N LEU A 1 12.15 15.27 -14.16
CA LEU A 1 11.51 15.08 -12.87
C LEU A 1 10.02 15.44 -12.93
N TYR A 2 9.63 16.72 -13.05
CA TYR A 2 8.25 17.18 -13.01
C TYR A 2 7.28 16.47 -13.96
N PRO A 3 7.62 16.20 -15.26
CA PRO A 3 6.74 15.46 -16.16
C PRO A 3 6.35 14.07 -15.65
N MET A 4 7.30 13.34 -15.04
CA MET A 4 7.06 12.00 -14.50
C MET A 4 6.12 12.05 -13.29
N ILE A 5 6.33 12.99 -12.38
CA ILE A 5 5.47 13.18 -11.20
C ILE A 5 4.04 13.52 -11.65
N LYS A 6 3.88 14.47 -12.58
CA LYS A 6 2.56 14.83 -13.13
C LYS A 6 1.86 13.63 -13.77
N ALA A 7 2.60 12.79 -14.51
CA ALA A 7 2.04 11.58 -15.12
C ALA A 7 1.56 10.57 -14.05
N LEU A 8 2.33 10.38 -12.96
CA LEU A 8 1.91 9.52 -11.85
C LEU A 8 0.71 10.09 -11.08
N LEU A 9 0.60 11.42 -10.96
CA LEU A 9 -0.59 12.07 -10.40
C LEU A 9 -1.82 11.83 -11.30
N ILE A 10 -1.69 11.97 -12.61
CA ILE A 10 -2.76 11.61 -13.58
C ILE A 10 -3.16 10.14 -13.39
N GLN A 11 -2.18 9.24 -13.30
CA GLN A 11 -2.44 7.81 -13.07
C GLN A 11 -3.32 7.59 -11.84
N ARG A 12 -3.03 8.32 -10.77
CA ARG A 12 -3.76 8.20 -9.50
C ARG A 12 -5.15 8.83 -9.57
N ILE A 13 -5.25 10.05 -10.10
CA ILE A 13 -6.52 10.80 -10.20
C ILE A 13 -7.54 10.05 -11.06
N PHE A 14 -7.11 9.51 -12.19
CA PHE A 14 -7.97 8.77 -13.12
C PHE A 14 -8.04 7.26 -12.81
N SER A 15 -7.47 6.80 -11.69
CA SER A 15 -7.46 5.39 -11.28
C SER A 15 -6.93 4.44 -12.38
N ILE A 16 -5.89 4.88 -13.13
CA ILE A 16 -5.30 4.08 -14.20
C ILE A 16 -4.47 2.94 -13.59
N PRO A 17 -4.83 1.66 -13.80
CA PRO A 17 -4.27 0.57 -13.01
C PRO A 17 -2.82 0.21 -13.33
N THR A 18 -2.33 0.56 -14.53
CA THR A 18 -0.97 0.14 -14.97
C THR A 18 -0.22 1.26 -15.67
N ASP A 19 1.12 1.22 -15.58
CA ASP A 19 1.99 2.15 -16.32
C ASP A 19 1.81 2.02 -17.85
N THR A 20 1.57 0.81 -18.32
CA THR A 20 1.30 0.56 -19.76
C THR A 20 0.07 1.32 -20.22
N LEU A 21 -1.02 1.26 -19.45
CA LEU A 21 -2.25 1.99 -19.78
C LEU A 21 -2.05 3.51 -19.67
N LEU A 22 -1.33 3.98 -18.66
CA LEU A 22 -0.94 5.39 -18.53
C LEU A 22 -0.20 5.88 -19.78
N ILE A 23 0.79 5.11 -20.26
CA ILE A 23 1.57 5.43 -21.45
C ILE A 23 0.68 5.51 -22.69
N ILE A 24 -0.30 4.63 -22.82
CA ILE A 24 -1.29 4.67 -23.89
C ILE A 24 -2.10 5.97 -23.83
N PHE A 25 -2.64 6.33 -22.66
CA PHE A 25 -3.36 7.59 -22.49
C PHE A 25 -2.50 8.80 -22.87
N LEU A 26 -1.25 8.85 -22.41
CA LEU A 26 -0.32 9.94 -22.72
C LEU A 26 0.05 9.99 -24.21
N LYS A 27 0.08 8.85 -24.91
CA LYS A 27 0.36 8.81 -26.35
C LYS A 27 -0.80 9.32 -27.19
N TYR A 28 -2.03 9.03 -26.77
CA TYR A 28 -3.23 9.35 -27.54
C TYR A 28 -3.92 10.66 -27.14
N SER A 29 -3.68 11.18 -25.92
CA SER A 29 -4.17 12.49 -25.50
C SER A 29 -3.04 13.52 -25.53
N GLN A 30 -3.17 14.48 -26.44
CA GLN A 30 -2.24 15.60 -26.55
C GLN A 30 -2.33 16.47 -25.30
N GLU A 31 -3.54 16.74 -24.81
CA GLU A 31 -3.79 17.59 -23.64
C GLU A 31 -3.10 17.03 -22.38
N LEU A 32 -3.20 15.73 -22.14
CA LEU A 32 -2.53 15.09 -20.99
C LEU A 32 -1.02 15.11 -21.14
N ARG A 33 -0.53 14.90 -22.37
CA ARG A 33 0.90 14.95 -22.66
C ARG A 33 1.46 16.36 -22.45
N ASP A 34 0.75 17.38 -22.94
CA ASP A 34 1.14 18.79 -22.80
C ASP A 34 1.05 19.25 -21.33
N PHE A 35 0.01 18.83 -20.61
CA PHE A 35 -0.09 19.05 -19.16
C PHE A 35 1.11 18.48 -18.40
N CYS A 36 1.55 17.28 -18.74
CA CYS A 36 2.74 16.69 -18.14
C CYS A 36 4.03 17.40 -18.57
N GLY A 37 4.05 17.99 -19.78
CA GLY A 37 5.23 18.58 -20.39
C GLY A 37 6.14 17.58 -21.11
N PHE A 38 5.58 16.47 -21.63
CA PHE A 38 6.33 15.51 -22.43
C PHE A 38 6.37 15.92 -23.90
N ARG A 39 7.56 16.08 -24.44
CA ARG A 39 7.77 16.15 -25.91
C ARG A 39 7.63 14.76 -26.54
N VAL A 40 8.18 13.75 -25.89
CA VAL A 40 8.07 12.33 -26.26
C VAL A 40 7.69 11.55 -25.02
N VAL A 41 6.64 10.72 -25.12
CA VAL A 41 6.17 9.90 -23.99
C VAL A 41 7.21 8.81 -23.69
N PRO A 42 7.71 8.70 -22.46
CA PRO A 42 8.66 7.66 -22.07
C PRO A 42 8.06 6.26 -22.16
N ASP A 43 8.93 5.26 -22.26
CA ASP A 43 8.55 3.85 -22.15
C ASP A 43 8.35 3.40 -20.69
N ALA A 44 7.79 2.21 -20.50
CA ALA A 44 7.51 1.66 -19.17
C ALA A 44 8.78 1.47 -18.31
N SER A 45 9.91 1.16 -18.93
CA SER A 45 11.17 0.95 -18.19
C SER A 45 11.69 2.24 -17.58
N LYS A 46 11.42 3.38 -18.20
CA LYS A 46 11.76 4.70 -17.64
C LYS A 46 10.86 5.04 -16.45
N PHE A 47 9.58 4.68 -16.46
CA PHE A 47 8.70 4.83 -15.31
C PHE A 47 9.17 3.96 -14.13
N THR A 48 9.53 2.70 -14.41
CA THR A 48 10.06 1.79 -13.38
C THR A 48 11.34 2.33 -12.74
N ARG A 49 12.31 2.74 -13.56
CA ARG A 49 13.57 3.33 -13.06
C ARG A 49 13.31 4.61 -12.28
N PHE A 50 12.47 5.50 -12.80
CA PHE A 50 12.11 6.72 -12.11
C PHE A 50 11.55 6.44 -10.69
N LYS A 51 10.64 5.48 -10.55
CA LYS A 51 10.08 5.09 -9.25
C LYS A 51 11.16 4.55 -8.29
N GLN A 52 12.14 3.79 -8.82
CA GLN A 52 13.26 3.25 -8.03
C GLN A 52 14.24 4.33 -7.61
N ASP A 53 14.67 5.16 -8.55
CA ASP A 53 15.68 6.19 -8.32
C ASP A 53 15.16 7.33 -7.43
N PHE A 54 13.83 7.60 -7.48
CA PHE A 54 13.22 8.70 -6.78
C PHE A 54 12.64 8.32 -5.40
N LEU A 55 12.78 7.08 -4.99
CA LEU A 55 12.19 6.58 -3.74
C LEU A 55 12.67 7.35 -2.51
N MET A 56 13.96 7.66 -2.45
CA MET A 56 14.56 8.38 -1.32
C MET A 56 14.14 9.86 -1.26
N ASP A 57 13.87 10.47 -2.42
CA ASP A 57 13.45 11.86 -2.51
C ASP A 57 11.95 12.05 -2.18
N LEU A 58 11.15 10.98 -2.25
CA LEU A 58 9.72 11.03 -1.95
C LEU A 58 9.44 11.45 -0.52
N GLN A 59 10.23 10.98 0.45
CA GLN A 59 10.08 11.38 1.85
C GLN A 59 10.34 12.87 2.01
N SER A 60 11.45 13.38 1.50
CA SER A 60 11.78 14.82 1.57
C SER A 60 10.72 15.69 0.88
N MET A 61 10.15 15.20 -0.23
CA MET A 61 9.05 15.89 -0.92
C MET A 61 7.78 15.88 -0.07
N PHE A 62 7.47 14.79 0.58
CA PHE A 62 6.32 14.65 1.48
C PHE A 62 6.47 15.60 2.68
N ASP A 63 7.62 15.59 3.35
CA ASP A 63 7.92 16.47 4.49
C ASP A 63 7.77 17.94 4.11
N HIS A 64 8.29 18.32 2.94
CA HIS A 64 8.10 19.68 2.42
C HIS A 64 6.63 20.03 2.16
N LEU A 65 5.82 19.08 1.64
CA LEU A 65 4.38 19.29 1.47
C LEU A 65 3.66 19.47 2.82
N VAL A 66 4.09 18.75 3.85
CA VAL A 66 3.59 18.93 5.21
C VAL A 66 3.89 20.34 5.69
N ASP A 67 5.14 20.80 5.55
CA ASP A 67 5.58 22.13 5.98
C ASP A 67 4.81 23.27 5.30
N ILE A 68 4.64 23.23 3.98
CA ILE A 68 3.90 24.28 3.26
C ILE A 68 2.39 24.24 3.50
N THR A 69 1.81 23.07 3.81
CA THR A 69 0.38 22.95 4.06
C THR A 69 -0.01 23.28 5.50
N GLU A 70 0.93 23.18 6.47
CA GLU A 70 0.66 23.48 7.88
C GLU A 70 0.12 24.89 8.10
N PRO A 71 0.77 25.99 7.64
CA PRO A 71 0.24 27.34 7.85
C PRO A 71 -1.10 27.58 7.12
N ILE A 72 -1.40 26.81 6.07
CA ILE A 72 -2.70 26.88 5.40
C ILE A 72 -3.78 26.26 6.28
N CYS A 73 -3.52 25.07 6.85
CA CYS A 73 -4.42 24.41 7.76
C CYS A 73 -4.70 25.24 9.02
N GLN A 74 -3.68 25.86 9.59
CA GLN A 74 -3.81 26.76 10.75
C GLN A 74 -4.71 27.97 10.47
N ARG A 75 -4.69 28.50 9.25
CA ARG A 75 -5.60 29.59 8.83
C ARG A 75 -7.05 29.13 8.58
N ILE A 76 -7.26 27.88 8.19
CA ILE A 76 -8.58 27.33 7.99
C ILE A 76 -9.25 27.09 9.34
N ASP A 77 -8.62 26.33 10.22
CA ASP A 77 -9.08 26.05 11.58
C ASP A 77 -7.91 25.58 12.43
N SER A 78 -7.46 26.43 13.36
CA SER A 78 -6.30 26.15 14.21
C SER A 78 -6.53 24.98 15.19
N ASN A 79 -7.76 24.76 15.64
CA ASN A 79 -8.09 23.66 16.53
C ASN A 79 -7.99 22.34 15.79
N LEU A 80 -8.63 22.24 14.61
CA LEU A 80 -8.54 21.04 13.78
C LEU A 80 -7.14 20.79 13.24
N ALA A 81 -6.41 21.84 12.87
CA ALA A 81 -5.02 21.71 12.42
C ALA A 81 -4.09 21.15 13.52
N SER A 82 -4.34 21.50 14.78
CA SER A 82 -3.55 21.03 15.93
C SER A 82 -3.94 19.62 16.44
N MET A 83 -5.02 19.04 15.94
CA MET A 83 -5.40 17.66 16.27
C MET A 83 -4.49 16.66 15.56
N SER A 84 -4.20 15.55 16.23
CA SER A 84 -3.51 14.40 15.63
C SER A 84 -4.41 13.17 15.71
N ILE A 85 -4.76 12.64 14.54
CA ILE A 85 -5.56 11.42 14.40
C ILE A 85 -4.66 10.36 13.81
N PHE A 86 -4.47 9.27 14.57
CA PHE A 86 -3.62 8.15 14.18
C PHE A 86 -4.48 6.95 13.81
N ASP A 87 -4.16 6.31 12.68
CA ASP A 87 -4.75 5.05 12.28
C ASP A 87 -3.71 4.14 11.63
N THR A 88 -3.94 2.85 11.67
CA THR A 88 -3.08 1.84 11.03
C THR A 88 -3.83 1.12 9.93
N SER A 89 -3.12 0.81 8.86
CA SER A 89 -3.66 0.05 7.73
C SER A 89 -2.57 -0.81 7.10
N GLY A 90 -2.91 -1.49 6.01
CA GLY A 90 -1.96 -2.29 5.25
C GLY A 90 -2.09 -2.07 3.75
N ILE A 91 -0.97 -2.17 3.07
CA ILE A 91 -0.92 -2.22 1.61
C ILE A 91 -0.71 -3.67 1.21
N GLU A 92 -1.75 -4.27 0.61
CA GLU A 92 -1.67 -5.65 0.13
C GLU A 92 -0.49 -5.83 -0.82
N ALA A 93 0.34 -6.83 -0.53
CA ALA A 93 1.57 -7.07 -1.27
C ALA A 93 1.35 -8.06 -2.40
N TRP A 94 2.11 -7.89 -3.48
CA TRP A 94 2.13 -8.83 -4.60
C TRP A 94 3.04 -10.01 -4.28
N VAL A 95 2.52 -10.98 -3.52
CA VAL A 95 3.23 -12.18 -3.07
C VAL A 95 2.44 -13.46 -3.38
N THR A 96 3.14 -14.60 -3.39
CA THR A 96 2.54 -15.90 -3.69
C THR A 96 1.42 -16.25 -2.71
N GLU A 97 1.57 -15.88 -1.45
CA GLU A 97 0.63 -16.14 -0.37
C GLU A 97 -0.72 -15.42 -0.58
N ASN A 98 -0.72 -14.28 -1.26
CA ASN A 98 -1.94 -13.56 -1.66
C ASN A 98 -2.61 -14.14 -2.92
N ASN A 99 -1.98 -15.13 -3.57
CA ASN A 99 -2.62 -15.77 -4.70
C ASN A 99 -3.78 -16.66 -4.22
N PRO A 100 -5.03 -16.47 -4.69
CA PRO A 100 -6.16 -17.29 -4.27
C PRO A 100 -5.94 -18.80 -4.47
N LYS A 101 -5.15 -19.20 -5.46
CA LYS A 101 -4.81 -20.61 -5.70
C LYS A 101 -3.98 -21.20 -4.56
N TYR A 102 -3.15 -20.40 -3.89
CA TYR A 102 -2.33 -20.84 -2.76
C TYR A 102 -3.21 -21.21 -1.56
N ALA A 103 -4.05 -20.30 -1.09
CA ALA A 103 -4.98 -20.55 0.02
C ALA A 103 -5.98 -21.66 -0.30
N ASN A 104 -6.57 -21.65 -1.50
CA ASN A 104 -7.55 -22.68 -1.93
C ASN A 104 -6.95 -24.09 -1.96
N ARG A 105 -5.67 -24.24 -2.29
CA ARG A 105 -4.98 -25.53 -2.23
C ARG A 105 -4.95 -26.08 -0.79
N ILE A 106 -4.57 -25.23 0.17
CA ILE A 106 -4.51 -25.60 1.60
C ILE A 106 -5.91 -25.92 2.12
N ILE A 107 -6.91 -25.08 1.84
CA ILE A 107 -8.31 -25.30 2.23
C ILE A 107 -8.83 -26.65 1.69
N LYS A 108 -8.54 -26.96 0.43
CA LYS A 108 -8.94 -28.24 -0.18
C LYS A 108 -8.32 -29.44 0.53
N GLN A 109 -7.03 -29.35 0.88
CA GLN A 109 -6.33 -30.41 1.63
C GLN A 109 -6.93 -30.60 3.03
N LEU A 110 -7.19 -29.49 3.75
CA LEU A 110 -7.80 -29.53 5.07
C LEU A 110 -9.22 -30.07 5.06
N LYS A 111 -10.04 -29.73 4.07
CA LYS A 111 -11.39 -30.32 3.88
C LYS A 111 -11.32 -31.83 3.64
N ALA A 112 -10.38 -32.27 2.80
CA ALA A 112 -10.18 -33.70 2.55
C ALA A 112 -9.71 -34.44 3.81
N PHE A 113 -8.77 -33.86 4.55
CA PHE A 113 -8.26 -34.41 5.80
C PHE A 113 -9.35 -34.49 6.87
N ALA A 114 -10.13 -33.44 7.09
CA ALA A 114 -11.23 -33.41 8.05
C ALA A 114 -12.30 -34.47 7.73
N LYS A 115 -12.63 -34.65 6.44
CA LYS A 115 -13.57 -35.70 6.00
C LYS A 115 -13.02 -37.09 6.28
N ALA A 116 -11.74 -37.36 6.02
CA ALA A 116 -11.12 -38.68 6.23
C ALA A 116 -11.02 -39.07 7.72
N HIS A 117 -10.92 -38.06 8.62
CA HIS A 117 -10.74 -38.27 10.06
C HIS A 117 -12.01 -37.97 10.89
N ASN A 118 -13.16 -37.79 10.24
CA ASN A 118 -14.46 -37.53 10.88
C ASN A 118 -14.39 -36.36 11.90
N PHE A 119 -13.75 -35.25 11.51
CA PHE A 119 -13.68 -34.08 12.37
C PHE A 119 -15.07 -33.55 12.73
N ASP A 120 -15.17 -32.93 13.89
CA ASP A 120 -16.40 -32.29 14.38
C ASP A 120 -16.98 -31.31 13.35
N LYS A 121 -18.31 -31.17 13.32
CA LYS A 121 -19.04 -30.21 12.48
C LYS A 121 -18.63 -28.75 12.70
N ASN A 122 -18.01 -28.45 13.85
CA ASN A 122 -17.50 -27.15 14.18
C ASN A 122 -16.11 -26.84 13.60
N PHE A 123 -15.47 -27.81 12.92
CA PHE A 123 -14.18 -27.57 12.29
C PHE A 123 -14.31 -26.62 11.09
N ASP A 124 -13.70 -25.44 11.21
CA ASP A 124 -13.62 -24.44 10.13
C ASP A 124 -12.31 -24.60 9.34
N PRO A 125 -12.36 -25.18 8.13
CA PRO A 125 -11.17 -25.38 7.30
C PRO A 125 -10.56 -24.08 6.79
N TYR A 126 -11.33 -22.98 6.74
CA TYR A 126 -10.82 -21.68 6.34
C TYR A 126 -9.97 -21.07 7.47
N LYS A 127 -10.51 -21.04 8.68
CA LYS A 127 -9.77 -20.58 9.86
C LYS A 127 -8.50 -21.41 10.08
N ALA A 128 -8.58 -22.72 9.93
CA ALA A 128 -7.44 -23.63 10.05
C ALA A 128 -6.40 -23.38 8.94
N ALA A 129 -6.82 -23.10 7.70
CA ALA A 129 -5.91 -22.78 6.60
C ALA A 129 -5.12 -21.52 6.87
N TYR A 130 -5.79 -20.44 7.22
CA TYR A 130 -5.11 -19.15 7.54
C TYR A 130 -4.23 -19.27 8.78
N GLY A 131 -4.63 -20.02 9.81
CA GLY A 131 -3.81 -20.29 10.99
C GLY A 131 -2.57 -21.16 10.72
N SER A 132 -2.57 -21.95 9.63
CA SER A 132 -1.44 -22.78 9.21
C SER A 132 -0.49 -22.08 8.23
N MET A 133 -0.90 -20.96 7.68
CA MET A 133 -0.05 -20.17 6.78
C MET A 133 1.04 -19.44 7.56
N PRO A 134 2.21 -19.16 6.95
CA PRO A 134 3.29 -18.47 7.63
C PRO A 134 2.86 -17.06 8.07
N ALA A 135 3.36 -16.58 9.22
CA ALA A 135 3.05 -15.23 9.71
C ALA A 135 3.59 -14.11 8.80
N HIS A 136 4.61 -14.42 7.99
CA HIS A 136 5.26 -13.49 7.07
C HIS A 136 5.37 -14.11 5.68
N ALA A 137 5.38 -13.27 4.65
CA ALA A 137 5.61 -13.75 3.29
C ALA A 137 7.04 -14.29 3.13
N THR A 138 7.16 -15.38 2.38
CA THR A 138 8.47 -16.02 2.12
C THR A 138 9.42 -15.10 1.38
N ALA A 139 8.90 -14.26 0.48
CA ALA A 139 9.69 -13.34 -0.33
C ALA A 139 10.26 -12.15 0.48
N ASN A 140 9.55 -11.69 1.51
CA ASN A 140 9.97 -10.55 2.33
C ASN A 140 9.33 -10.62 3.72
N PRO A 141 10.13 -10.76 4.80
CA PRO A 141 9.63 -10.85 6.18
C PRO A 141 8.93 -9.57 6.70
N ALA A 142 9.11 -8.42 6.05
CA ALA A 142 8.37 -7.19 6.39
C ALA A 142 6.89 -7.26 5.94
N ILE A 143 6.52 -8.20 5.07
CA ILE A 143 5.16 -8.45 4.64
C ILE A 143 4.53 -9.43 5.61
N GLN A 144 3.55 -8.98 6.38
CA GLN A 144 2.91 -9.74 7.45
C GLN A 144 1.51 -10.18 7.06
N GLN A 145 1.06 -11.29 7.63
CA GLN A 145 -0.33 -11.70 7.53
C GLN A 145 -1.20 -10.73 8.34
N MET A 146 -2.20 -10.16 7.70
CA MET A 146 -3.10 -9.16 8.29
C MET A 146 -4.55 -9.40 7.88
N TYR A 147 -5.48 -8.85 8.66
CA TYR A 147 -6.88 -8.78 8.29
C TYR A 147 -7.21 -7.34 7.89
N ILE A 148 -7.44 -7.10 6.59
CA ILE A 148 -7.66 -5.78 6.03
C ILE A 148 -8.92 -5.82 5.16
N ASN A 149 -9.78 -4.80 5.25
CA ASN A 149 -10.98 -4.67 4.41
C ASN A 149 -11.87 -5.93 4.36
N GLY A 150 -11.96 -6.67 5.46
CA GLY A 150 -12.84 -7.84 5.57
C GLY A 150 -12.23 -9.16 5.10
N HIS A 151 -10.94 -9.21 4.76
CA HIS A 151 -10.27 -10.46 4.36
C HIS A 151 -8.84 -10.57 4.90
N PHE A 152 -8.33 -11.79 4.98
CA PHE A 152 -6.94 -12.06 5.28
C PHE A 152 -6.07 -11.87 4.05
N CYS A 153 -4.98 -11.13 4.20
CA CYS A 153 -3.96 -10.95 3.17
C CYS A 153 -2.58 -10.74 3.79
N TYR A 154 -1.57 -10.80 2.94
CA TYR A 154 -0.20 -10.43 3.29
C TYR A 154 0.07 -9.01 2.81
N ALA A 155 0.44 -8.13 3.74
CA ALA A 155 0.53 -6.70 3.50
C ALA A 155 1.72 -6.07 4.20
N TYR A 156 2.14 -4.92 3.68
CA TYR A 156 2.99 -3.99 4.40
C TYR A 156 2.12 -3.20 5.37
N LYS A 157 2.42 -3.29 6.66
CA LYS A 157 1.73 -2.51 7.69
C LYS A 157 2.30 -1.11 7.76
N PHE A 158 1.42 -0.11 7.88
CA PHE A 158 1.81 1.27 8.05
C PHE A 158 0.85 2.01 8.97
N GLY A 159 1.33 3.09 9.58
CA GLY A 159 0.53 4.05 10.30
C GLY A 159 0.46 5.37 9.55
N ILE A 160 -0.67 6.03 9.64
CA ILE A 160 -0.89 7.37 9.11
C ILE A 160 -1.28 8.28 10.26
N VAL A 161 -0.69 9.46 10.30
CA VAL A 161 -1.14 10.57 11.14
C VAL A 161 -1.78 11.63 10.24
N THR A 162 -3.01 12.01 10.56
CA THR A 162 -3.69 13.15 9.92
C THR A 162 -4.00 14.22 10.96
N ASN A 163 -4.16 15.46 10.52
CA ASN A 163 -4.81 16.46 11.36
C ASN A 163 -6.33 16.32 11.30
N GLY A 164 -7.07 17.10 12.09
CA GLY A 164 -8.55 17.08 12.11
C GLY A 164 -9.22 17.55 10.81
N LEU A 165 -8.47 18.17 9.90
CA LEU A 165 -8.93 18.49 8.54
C LEU A 165 -8.77 17.31 7.56
N GLY A 166 -8.22 16.18 8.02
CA GLY A 166 -7.97 14.99 7.19
C GLY A 166 -6.71 15.09 6.31
N ILE A 167 -5.84 16.05 6.56
CA ILE A 167 -4.58 16.20 5.81
C ILE A 167 -3.51 15.33 6.46
N VAL A 168 -2.86 14.48 5.66
CA VAL A 168 -1.78 13.57 6.12
C VAL A 168 -0.57 14.40 6.57
N ARG A 169 -0.04 14.06 7.75
CA ARG A 169 1.11 14.69 8.39
C ARG A 169 2.31 13.78 8.53
N ASP A 170 2.05 12.48 8.69
CA ASP A 170 3.09 11.47 8.79
C ASP A 170 2.61 10.14 8.20
N ILE A 171 3.55 9.38 7.63
CA ILE A 171 3.34 8.00 7.19
C ILE A 171 4.55 7.20 7.65
N THR A 172 4.32 6.20 8.50
CA THR A 172 5.37 5.32 9.02
C THR A 172 5.11 3.88 8.63
N PHE A 173 6.07 3.22 7.98
CA PHE A 173 5.99 1.79 7.67
C PHE A 173 6.57 0.96 8.82
N TYR A 174 5.80 -0.02 9.29
CA TYR A 174 6.20 -0.94 10.35
C TYR A 174 6.93 -2.13 9.75
N ASN A 175 8.21 -1.94 9.46
CA ASN A 175 9.10 -3.01 9.09
C ASN A 175 9.76 -3.64 10.34
N LYS A 176 10.55 -4.71 10.13
CA LYS A 176 11.24 -5.42 11.21
C LYS A 176 12.17 -4.49 12.01
N ASP A 177 12.84 -3.58 11.34
CA ASP A 177 13.79 -2.65 11.99
C ASP A 177 13.05 -1.64 12.86
N PHE A 178 11.92 -1.12 12.39
CA PHE A 178 11.05 -0.25 13.18
C PHE A 178 10.55 -0.98 14.45
N LEU A 179 10.03 -2.19 14.32
CA LEU A 179 9.51 -2.97 15.45
C LEU A 179 10.62 -3.34 16.45
N ASN A 180 11.84 -3.65 15.97
CA ASN A 180 12.99 -3.90 16.82
C ASN A 180 13.42 -2.65 17.61
N ALA A 181 13.35 -1.47 16.98
CA ALA A 181 13.66 -0.20 17.61
C ALA A 181 12.57 0.26 18.60
N HIS A 182 11.33 -0.23 18.44
CA HIS A 182 10.17 0.19 19.23
C HIS A 182 9.40 -1.01 19.79
N PRO A 183 10.01 -1.84 20.68
CA PRO A 183 9.43 -3.11 21.14
C PRO A 183 8.12 -2.95 21.94
N ASN A 184 7.83 -1.74 22.44
CA ASN A 184 6.63 -1.45 23.23
C ASN A 184 5.43 -0.98 22.37
N ILE A 185 5.59 -0.84 21.07
CA ILE A 185 4.48 -0.52 20.18
C ILE A 185 3.72 -1.81 19.87
N ILE A 186 2.55 -1.96 20.46
CA ILE A 186 1.59 -2.99 20.09
C ILE A 186 0.84 -2.47 18.86
N VAL A 187 1.14 -3.05 17.71
CA VAL A 187 0.56 -2.65 16.42
C VAL A 187 -0.45 -3.69 15.98
#